data_74ab4f37179ceae8486cf1f73c7ba084
#
_entry.id   74ab4f37179ceae8486cf1f73c7ba084
#
_cell.length_a   1.000
_cell.length_b   1.000
_cell.length_c   1.000
_cell.angle_alpha   90.00
_cell.angle_beta   90.00
_cell.angle_gamma   90.00
#
_symmetry.space_group_name_H-M   'P 1'
#
loop_
_entity.id
_entity.type
_entity.pdbx_description
1 polymer ?
#
loop_
_entity_poly.entity_id
_entity_poly.type
_entity_poly.pdbx_seq_one_letter_code
_entity_poly.pdbx_strand_id
1 'polypeptide(L)'
;MNSFINYPNDLEEFLEEIHISSFTPFNQKIIQALLEMKNKNQVVQLETIRLKIGDEAFESKDFSAILQADSYPNYLDLKSDFKTYLSLKMQEHLANELIKATRKSEIFDYDFLGKYIKLGTNRNGRYYWEWEEFFKSKPQIEKINTGIDFLDNISDGGFEVGQLILLSGDPEAGKTLLGIQYIINAQQKHKVTYFGFEFSVRKHLETLNSKDFKINKENYFIDDLSCEINELVAQIKGLAKEDHKLFIIDSQMKIQAPIVGRTIEEVETIKFTTLADLAKRLQVIIILIIQNSKNDSYAPTGSRKGAHEAHVMIRIEKIKSGELKHIKDYNERGKHRKVLILKNKQTGLQGIQFFRINDYRLCEVSTNYRELKENDFSD
;
A
#
# COMPACT_ATOMS: atom_id res chain seq x y z
N MET A 1 3.24 -9.24 20.22
CA MET A 1 4.55 -9.87 19.88
C MET A 1 4.44 -10.74 18.63
N ASN A 2 3.48 -11.64 18.48
CA ASN A 2 3.35 -12.47 17.28
C ASN A 2 3.25 -11.63 15.98
N SER A 3 2.53 -10.52 16.02
CA SER A 3 2.46 -9.59 14.87
C SER A 3 3.83 -9.04 14.45
N PHE A 4 4.73 -8.75 15.38
CA PHE A 4 6.09 -8.28 15.06
C PHE A 4 7.02 -9.38 14.56
N ILE A 5 6.79 -10.63 14.97
CA ILE A 5 7.50 -11.78 14.41
C ILE A 5 7.10 -11.97 12.95
N ASN A 6 5.81 -11.84 12.64
CA ASN A 6 5.30 -12.00 11.28
C ASN A 6 5.51 -10.75 10.40
N TYR A 7 5.51 -9.56 11.01
CA TYR A 7 5.64 -8.26 10.34
C TYR A 7 6.73 -7.38 11.00
N PRO A 8 8.01 -7.78 10.94
CA PRO A 8 9.10 -7.14 11.68
C PRO A 8 9.36 -5.68 11.26
N ASN A 9 8.95 -5.30 10.06
CA ASN A 9 9.09 -3.92 9.59
C ASN A 9 8.22 -2.92 10.36
N ASP A 10 7.14 -3.39 10.95
CA ASP A 10 6.22 -2.57 11.74
C ASP A 10 6.80 -2.24 13.14
N LEU A 11 7.81 -2.99 13.57
CA LEU A 11 8.37 -2.89 14.92
C LEU A 11 9.07 -1.56 15.19
N GLU A 12 9.82 -1.03 14.23
CA GLU A 12 10.54 0.25 14.43
C GLU A 12 9.57 1.40 14.60
N GLU A 13 8.56 1.50 13.73
CA GLU A 13 7.51 2.52 13.83
C GLU A 13 6.74 2.43 15.16
N PHE A 14 6.51 1.21 15.62
CA PHE A 14 5.88 0.98 16.91
C PHE A 14 6.75 1.47 18.06
N LEU A 15 8.05 1.19 18.02
CA LEU A 15 9.02 1.57 19.07
C LEU A 15 9.39 3.07 19.04
N GLU A 16 9.11 3.80 17.96
CA GLU A 16 9.21 5.26 17.97
C GLU A 16 8.29 5.88 19.02
N GLU A 17 7.17 5.23 19.30
CA GLU A 17 6.16 5.76 20.22
C GLU A 17 6.10 5.01 21.57
N ILE A 18 6.56 3.77 21.63
CA ILE A 18 6.49 2.93 22.83
C ILE A 18 7.89 2.41 23.15
N HIS A 19 8.48 2.92 24.22
CA HIS A 19 9.82 2.51 24.61
C HIS A 19 9.90 1.03 24.98
N ILE A 20 10.98 0.36 24.60
CA ILE A 20 11.21 -1.07 24.82
C ILE A 20 11.09 -1.47 26.32
N SER A 21 11.44 -0.57 27.24
CA SER A 21 11.31 -0.82 28.70
C SER A 21 9.87 -0.98 29.19
N SER A 22 8.88 -0.64 28.37
CA SER A 22 7.46 -0.86 28.68
C SER A 22 7.03 -2.32 28.57
N PHE A 23 7.87 -3.17 27.98
CA PHE A 23 7.61 -4.59 27.82
C PHE A 23 8.23 -5.42 28.95
N THR A 24 7.71 -6.64 29.16
CA THR A 24 8.33 -7.60 30.07
C THR A 24 9.76 -7.93 29.61
N PRO A 25 10.68 -8.31 30.53
CA PRO A 25 12.06 -8.66 30.16
C PRO A 25 12.12 -9.74 29.08
N PHE A 26 11.19 -10.68 29.09
CA PHE A 26 11.07 -11.70 28.06
C PHE A 26 10.73 -11.11 26.68
N ASN A 27 9.72 -10.26 26.61
CA ASN A 27 9.34 -9.57 25.37
C ASN A 27 10.44 -8.61 24.87
N GLN A 28 11.14 -7.94 25.78
CA GLN A 28 12.30 -7.10 25.42
C GLN A 28 13.38 -7.91 24.72
N LYS A 29 13.67 -9.13 25.18
CA LYS A 29 14.65 -10.02 24.56
C LYS A 29 14.26 -10.38 23.12
N ILE A 30 12.98 -10.67 22.88
CA ILE A 30 12.47 -10.96 21.53
C ILE A 30 12.57 -9.70 20.64
N ILE A 31 12.15 -8.54 21.15
CA ILE A 31 12.23 -7.27 20.42
C ILE A 31 13.68 -6.95 20.02
N GLN A 32 14.63 -7.12 20.95
CA GLN A 32 16.05 -6.90 20.64
C GLN A 32 16.56 -7.86 19.57
N ALA A 33 16.16 -9.14 19.65
CA ALA A 33 16.53 -10.11 18.61
C ALA A 33 15.98 -9.71 17.23
N LEU A 34 14.73 -9.28 17.16
CA LEU A 34 14.12 -8.82 15.89
C LEU A 34 14.81 -7.58 15.32
N LEU A 35 15.15 -6.60 16.16
CA LEU A 35 15.89 -5.40 15.76
C LEU A 35 17.30 -5.72 15.26
N GLU A 36 18.02 -6.62 15.95
CA GLU A 36 19.33 -7.05 15.48
C GLU A 36 19.29 -7.76 14.13
N MET A 37 18.29 -8.62 13.94
CA MET A 37 18.11 -9.34 12.68
C MET A 37 17.82 -8.37 11.54
N LYS A 38 16.96 -7.38 11.77
CA LYS A 38 16.65 -6.35 10.80
C LYS A 38 17.86 -5.50 10.45
N ASN A 39 18.62 -5.04 11.45
CA ASN A 39 19.84 -4.24 11.23
C ASN A 39 20.93 -5.00 10.44
N LYS A 40 20.92 -6.33 10.48
CA LYS A 40 21.82 -7.19 9.71
C LYS A 40 21.22 -7.71 8.41
N ASN A 41 20.06 -7.22 8.00
CA ASN A 41 19.28 -7.71 6.84
C ASN A 41 19.08 -9.24 6.85
N GLN A 42 18.91 -9.82 8.04
CA GLN A 42 18.65 -11.25 8.22
C GLN A 42 17.15 -11.53 8.11
N VAL A 43 16.80 -12.62 7.46
CA VAL A 43 15.41 -13.07 7.38
C VAL A 43 14.90 -13.46 8.77
N VAL A 44 13.73 -12.97 9.15
CA VAL A 44 13.07 -13.33 10.40
C VAL A 44 12.35 -14.66 10.22
N GLN A 45 12.95 -15.73 10.76
CA GLN A 45 12.40 -17.08 10.81
C GLN A 45 12.49 -17.60 12.25
N LEU A 46 11.67 -18.58 12.59
CA LEU A 46 11.66 -19.13 13.95
C LEU A 46 13.03 -19.67 14.38
N GLU A 47 13.75 -20.32 13.49
CA GLU A 47 15.10 -20.84 13.74
C GLU A 47 16.10 -19.71 14.02
N THR A 48 16.03 -18.60 13.31
CA THR A 48 16.89 -17.44 13.56
C THR A 48 16.53 -16.74 14.87
N ILE A 49 15.25 -16.68 15.23
CA ILE A 49 14.82 -16.21 16.54
C ILE A 49 15.34 -17.13 17.63
N ARG A 50 15.21 -18.46 17.49
CA ARG A 50 15.71 -19.46 18.43
C ARG A 50 17.19 -19.27 18.73
N LEU A 51 18.01 -19.09 17.69
CA LEU A 51 19.46 -18.84 17.83
C LEU A 51 19.76 -17.55 18.63
N LYS A 52 18.89 -16.53 18.55
CA LYS A 52 19.08 -15.26 19.24
C LYS A 52 18.60 -15.27 20.68
N ILE A 53 17.43 -15.84 20.94
CA ILE A 53 16.85 -15.86 22.30
C ILE A 53 17.30 -17.05 23.14
N GLY A 54 17.86 -18.09 22.50
CA GLY A 54 18.30 -19.34 23.14
C GLY A 54 17.19 -20.37 23.30
N ASP A 55 17.57 -21.65 23.40
CA ASP A 55 16.65 -22.79 23.43
C ASP A 55 15.66 -22.73 24.59
N GLU A 56 16.14 -22.41 25.80
CA GLU A 56 15.30 -22.32 27.00
C GLU A 56 14.16 -21.28 26.83
N ALA A 57 14.48 -20.10 26.28
CA ALA A 57 13.48 -19.07 26.02
C ALA A 57 12.53 -19.47 24.86
N PHE A 58 13.05 -20.12 23.83
CA PHE A 58 12.29 -20.54 22.65
C PHE A 58 11.28 -21.67 23.00
N GLU A 59 11.68 -22.61 23.87
CA GLU A 59 10.83 -23.73 24.29
C GLU A 59 9.93 -23.39 25.49
N SER A 60 9.96 -22.13 25.97
CA SER A 60 9.15 -21.67 27.07
C SER A 60 7.65 -21.64 26.74
N LYS A 61 6.81 -21.79 27.79
CA LYS A 61 5.35 -21.60 27.66
C LYS A 61 4.99 -20.20 27.18
N ASP A 62 5.77 -19.20 27.58
CA ASP A 62 5.53 -17.80 27.19
C ASP A 62 5.76 -17.59 25.69
N PHE A 63 6.80 -18.20 25.12
CA PHE A 63 7.02 -18.12 23.68
C PHE A 63 5.96 -18.90 22.89
N SER A 64 5.57 -20.08 23.37
CA SER A 64 4.48 -20.86 22.77
C SER A 64 3.16 -20.08 22.78
N ALA A 65 2.84 -19.40 23.87
CA ALA A 65 1.65 -18.54 23.95
C ALA A 65 1.71 -17.35 22.98
N ILE A 66 2.90 -16.76 22.76
CA ILE A 66 3.08 -15.71 21.75
C ILE A 66 2.79 -16.25 20.36
N LEU A 67 3.29 -17.44 20.00
CA LEU A 67 3.09 -18.02 18.67
C LEU A 67 1.63 -18.45 18.41
N GLN A 68 0.92 -18.86 19.47
CA GLN A 68 -0.50 -19.25 19.40
C GLN A 68 -1.45 -18.04 19.33
N ALA A 69 -1.00 -16.85 19.75
CA ALA A 69 -1.80 -15.65 19.62
C ALA A 69 -1.95 -15.25 18.14
N ASP A 70 -3.12 -14.77 17.78
CA ASP A 70 -3.36 -14.26 16.42
C ASP A 70 -2.35 -13.15 16.06
N SER A 71 -1.77 -13.24 14.88
CA SER A 71 -0.98 -12.16 14.33
C SER A 71 -1.91 -11.14 13.68
N TYR A 72 -1.84 -9.89 14.13
CA TYR A 72 -2.68 -8.81 13.63
C TYR A 72 -1.92 -7.98 12.59
N PRO A 73 -2.28 -8.05 11.30
CA PRO A 73 -1.53 -7.38 10.25
C PRO A 73 -1.66 -5.85 10.27
N ASN A 74 -2.72 -5.31 10.88
CA ASN A 74 -2.92 -3.87 11.03
C ASN A 74 -2.96 -3.47 12.51
N TYR A 75 -1.81 -3.52 13.18
CA TYR A 75 -1.70 -3.21 14.62
C TYR A 75 -2.03 -1.74 14.97
N LEU A 76 -2.10 -0.83 13.99
CA LEU A 76 -2.39 0.58 14.24
C LEU A 76 -3.76 0.81 14.88
N ASP A 77 -4.74 -0.01 14.52
CA ASP A 77 -6.07 0.08 15.13
C ASP A 77 -6.04 -0.23 16.63
N LEU A 78 -5.12 -1.10 17.04
CA LEU A 78 -4.90 -1.46 18.44
C LEU A 78 -3.87 -0.58 19.16
N LYS A 79 -3.13 0.25 18.43
CA LYS A 79 -2.01 1.04 18.98
C LYS A 79 -2.46 2.02 20.07
N SER A 80 -3.60 2.68 19.86
CA SER A 80 -4.18 3.63 20.82
C SER A 80 -4.59 2.92 22.11
N ASP A 81 -5.29 1.79 21.98
CA ASP A 81 -5.74 1.00 23.13
C ASP A 81 -4.57 0.38 23.88
N PHE A 82 -3.55 -0.08 23.14
CA PHE A 82 -2.33 -0.63 23.73
C PHE A 82 -1.53 0.44 24.47
N LYS A 83 -1.41 1.68 23.94
CA LYS A 83 -0.82 2.82 24.64
C LYS A 83 -1.56 3.13 25.94
N THR A 84 -2.89 3.17 25.87
CA THR A 84 -3.73 3.39 27.05
C THR A 84 -3.49 2.30 28.09
N TYR A 85 -3.50 1.03 27.68
CA TYR A 85 -3.20 -0.10 28.55
C TYR A 85 -1.80 0.02 29.21
N LEU A 86 -0.77 0.31 28.42
CA LEU A 86 0.58 0.48 28.97
C LEU A 86 0.67 1.66 29.94
N SER A 87 0.02 2.77 29.62
CA SER A 87 -0.01 3.95 30.50
C SER A 87 -0.67 3.63 31.83
N LEU A 88 -1.78 2.88 31.83
CA LEU A 88 -2.44 2.42 33.04
C LEU A 88 -1.55 1.47 33.87
N LYS A 89 -0.87 0.53 33.21
CA LYS A 89 0.08 -0.37 33.88
C LYS A 89 1.26 0.36 34.49
N MET A 90 1.74 1.39 33.85
CA MET A 90 2.81 2.23 34.39
C MET A 90 2.33 3.06 35.59
N GLN A 91 1.12 3.61 35.53
CA GLN A 91 0.51 4.29 36.69
C GLN A 91 0.36 3.35 37.88
N GLU A 92 -0.10 2.12 37.65
CA GLU A 92 -0.19 1.08 38.67
C GLU A 92 1.18 0.78 39.28
N HIS A 93 2.20 0.61 38.45
CA HIS A 93 3.56 0.35 38.92
C HIS A 93 4.11 1.53 39.75
N LEU A 94 3.96 2.77 39.26
CA LEU A 94 4.37 3.97 39.96
C LEU A 94 3.66 4.09 41.32
N ALA A 95 2.35 3.86 41.38
CA ALA A 95 1.60 3.88 42.63
C ALA A 95 2.15 2.86 43.64
N ASN A 96 2.47 1.64 43.18
CA ASN A 96 3.05 0.61 44.00
C ASN A 96 4.44 0.99 44.54
N GLU A 97 5.30 1.61 43.75
CA GLU A 97 6.62 2.07 44.17
C GLU A 97 6.53 3.23 45.19
N LEU A 98 5.60 4.17 44.96
CA LEU A 98 5.30 5.23 45.94
C LEU A 98 4.82 4.65 47.29
N ILE A 99 3.91 3.67 47.27
CA ILE A 99 3.43 3.00 48.49
C ILE A 99 4.58 2.26 49.19
N LYS A 100 5.44 1.58 48.44
CA LYS A 100 6.62 0.89 49.03
C LYS A 100 7.57 1.87 49.70
N ALA A 101 7.91 2.98 49.03
CA ALA A 101 8.78 4.02 49.61
C ALA A 101 8.18 4.60 50.92
N THR A 102 6.87 4.94 50.87
CA THR A 102 6.14 5.43 52.04
C THR A 102 6.16 4.46 53.22
N ARG A 103 5.92 3.17 52.94
CA ARG A 103 5.94 2.12 54.00
C ARG A 103 7.32 1.91 54.62
N LYS A 104 8.38 2.20 53.87
CA LYS A 104 9.76 2.13 54.35
C LYS A 104 10.23 3.46 54.98
N SER A 105 9.39 4.51 55.00
CA SER A 105 9.75 5.86 55.40
C SER A 105 10.90 6.45 54.55
N GLU A 106 10.98 6.02 53.30
CA GLU A 106 11.96 6.53 52.31
C GLU A 106 11.32 7.64 51.46
N ILE A 107 12.08 8.67 51.14
CA ILE A 107 11.65 9.70 50.16
C ILE A 107 11.76 9.09 48.76
N PHE A 108 10.67 9.12 48.01
CA PHE A 108 10.65 8.61 46.60
C PHE A 108 11.57 9.46 45.72
N ASP A 109 12.40 8.78 44.95
CA ASP A 109 13.25 9.43 43.92
C ASP A 109 12.40 9.90 42.72
N TYR A 110 12.14 11.20 42.65
CA TYR A 110 11.36 11.80 41.60
C TYR A 110 12.05 11.76 40.22
N ASP A 111 13.37 11.57 40.14
CA ASP A 111 14.07 11.37 38.86
C ASP A 111 13.63 10.07 38.16
N PHE A 112 13.12 9.12 38.94
CA PHE A 112 12.47 7.93 38.43
C PHE A 112 11.26 8.27 37.54
N LEU A 113 10.53 9.36 37.78
CA LEU A 113 9.41 9.84 36.98
C LEU A 113 9.83 10.20 35.54
N GLY A 114 11.06 10.61 35.32
CA GLY A 114 11.57 10.95 33.99
C GLY A 114 11.45 9.81 32.98
N LYS A 115 11.48 8.54 33.45
CA LYS A 115 11.28 7.36 32.62
C LYS A 115 9.83 7.21 32.16
N TYR A 116 8.87 7.69 32.95
CA TYR A 116 7.43 7.58 32.69
C TYR A 116 6.89 8.79 31.92
N ILE A 117 7.45 9.97 32.12
CA ILE A 117 7.06 11.19 31.40
C ILE A 117 7.33 11.06 29.89
N LYS A 118 8.36 10.31 29.50
CA LYS A 118 8.69 10.06 28.08
C LYS A 118 7.58 9.33 27.30
N LEU A 119 6.70 8.57 27.95
CA LEU A 119 5.57 7.93 27.31
C LEU A 119 4.39 8.86 27.00
N GLY A 120 4.29 9.98 27.73
CA GLY A 120 3.23 10.98 27.53
C GLY A 120 3.60 12.13 26.59
N THR A 121 4.87 12.26 26.23
CA THR A 121 5.39 13.38 25.42
C THR A 121 5.85 12.95 24.03
N ASN A 122 5.22 11.94 23.46
CA ASN A 122 5.57 11.52 22.11
C ASN A 122 5.27 12.65 21.12
N ARG A 123 6.32 13.30 20.70
CA ARG A 123 6.31 14.25 19.62
C ARG A 123 6.20 13.46 18.32
N ASN A 124 5.00 13.42 17.75
CA ASN A 124 4.75 12.72 16.46
C ASN A 124 5.38 13.44 15.25
N GLY A 125 6.05 14.57 15.49
CA GLY A 125 6.71 15.37 14.47
C GLY A 125 8.18 15.61 14.79
N ARG A 126 8.95 15.95 13.77
CA ARG A 126 10.34 16.40 13.86
C ARG A 126 10.42 17.84 13.40
N TYR A 127 11.41 18.59 13.88
CA TYR A 127 11.71 19.89 13.30
C TYR A 127 12.23 19.70 11.87
N TYR A 128 12.16 20.77 11.05
CA TYR A 128 12.61 20.72 9.66
C TYR A 128 14.05 20.17 9.52
N TRP A 129 14.99 20.67 10.32
CA TRP A 129 16.38 20.22 10.29
C TRP A 129 16.57 18.75 10.70
N GLU A 130 15.75 18.23 11.61
CA GLU A 130 15.77 16.81 11.99
C GLU A 130 15.29 15.92 10.85
N TRP A 131 14.31 16.42 10.07
CA TRP A 131 13.88 15.74 8.85
C TRP A 131 14.95 15.77 7.75
N GLU A 132 15.63 16.92 7.57
CA GLU A 132 16.74 17.01 6.61
C GLU A 132 17.85 16.00 6.96
N GLU A 133 18.24 15.92 8.22
CA GLU A 133 19.27 14.97 8.66
C GLU A 133 18.83 13.52 8.51
N PHE A 134 17.59 13.22 8.86
CA PHE A 134 17.01 11.89 8.69
C PHE A 134 17.02 11.44 7.23
N PHE A 135 16.70 12.34 6.30
CA PHE A 135 16.65 11.99 4.88
C PHE A 135 17.99 12.07 4.15
N LYS A 136 19.02 12.74 4.70
CA LYS A 136 20.38 12.74 4.12
C LYS A 136 20.97 11.34 3.97
N SER A 137 20.64 10.44 4.88
CA SER A 137 21.10 9.04 4.88
C SER A 137 20.15 8.07 4.16
N LYS A 138 18.98 8.54 3.72
CA LYS A 138 17.99 7.71 3.04
C LYS A 138 18.18 7.80 1.52
N PRO A 139 18.00 6.70 0.78
CA PRO A 139 17.96 6.76 -0.68
C PRO A 139 16.79 7.65 -1.14
N GLN A 140 16.89 8.18 -2.35
CA GLN A 140 15.76 8.84 -2.99
C GLN A 140 14.57 7.90 -3.09
N ILE A 141 13.35 8.47 -3.09
CA ILE A 141 12.13 7.66 -3.26
C ILE A 141 12.21 6.94 -4.60
N GLU A 142 12.04 5.62 -4.53
CA GLU A 142 12.05 4.77 -5.72
C GLU A 142 10.83 5.10 -6.60
N LYS A 143 11.05 5.21 -7.91
CA LYS A 143 10.01 5.39 -8.92
C LYS A 143 9.95 4.20 -9.83
N ILE A 144 8.75 3.75 -10.16
CA ILE A 144 8.51 2.67 -11.11
C ILE A 144 7.92 3.27 -12.39
N ASN A 145 8.69 3.17 -13.46
CA ASN A 145 8.29 3.63 -14.79
C ASN A 145 7.14 2.79 -15.34
N THR A 146 6.12 3.44 -15.91
CA THR A 146 4.92 2.77 -16.43
C THR A 146 5.13 2.20 -17.83
N GLY A 147 6.11 2.72 -18.57
CA GLY A 147 6.33 2.43 -19.99
C GLY A 147 5.30 3.09 -20.92
N ILE A 148 4.60 4.10 -20.41
CA ILE A 148 3.65 4.93 -21.14
C ILE A 148 4.13 6.38 -21.01
N ASP A 149 4.64 6.95 -22.08
CA ASP A 149 5.36 8.23 -22.06
C ASP A 149 4.55 9.36 -21.40
N PHE A 150 3.25 9.44 -21.67
CA PHE A 150 2.38 10.42 -21.05
C PHE A 150 2.34 10.30 -19.52
N LEU A 151 2.20 9.08 -18.99
CA LEU A 151 2.15 8.84 -17.56
C LEU A 151 3.51 9.09 -16.89
N ASP A 152 4.57 8.67 -17.55
CA ASP A 152 5.94 8.82 -17.04
C ASP A 152 6.37 10.29 -17.05
N ASN A 153 6.04 11.05 -18.09
CA ASN A 153 6.33 12.48 -18.14
C ASN A 153 5.57 13.28 -17.07
N ILE A 154 4.28 12.96 -16.85
CA ILE A 154 3.45 13.69 -15.89
C ILE A 154 3.77 13.31 -14.43
N SER A 155 4.40 12.16 -14.23
CA SER A 155 4.86 11.68 -12.92
C SER A 155 6.38 11.82 -12.72
N ASP A 156 7.06 12.57 -13.56
CA ASP A 156 8.51 12.81 -13.48
C ASP A 156 9.32 11.51 -13.42
N GLY A 157 9.09 10.63 -14.43
CA GLY A 157 9.83 9.38 -14.63
C GLY A 157 9.18 8.12 -14.08
N GLY A 158 7.95 8.19 -13.62
CA GLY A 158 7.19 7.07 -13.08
C GLY A 158 6.55 7.36 -11.74
N PHE A 159 5.71 6.46 -11.24
CA PHE A 159 5.05 6.64 -9.95
C PHE A 159 5.97 6.25 -8.80
N GLU A 160 5.90 7.02 -7.70
CA GLU A 160 6.68 6.80 -6.49
C GLU A 160 6.10 5.64 -5.66
N VAL A 161 6.98 4.85 -5.05
CA VAL A 161 6.55 3.89 -4.02
C VAL A 161 5.92 4.64 -2.84
N GLY A 162 5.04 3.97 -2.12
CA GLY A 162 4.27 4.60 -1.04
C GLY A 162 2.94 5.22 -1.49
N GLN A 163 2.51 5.02 -2.72
CA GLN A 163 1.32 5.66 -3.27
C GLN A 163 0.16 4.69 -3.53
N LEU A 164 -1.06 5.15 -3.18
CA LEU A 164 -2.30 4.59 -3.70
C LEU A 164 -2.71 5.36 -4.97
N ILE A 165 -2.88 4.64 -6.08
CA ILE A 165 -3.33 5.16 -7.37
C ILE A 165 -4.71 4.58 -7.66
N LEU A 166 -5.67 5.43 -7.97
CA LEU A 166 -6.99 4.99 -8.43
C LEU A 166 -7.06 5.04 -9.95
N LEU A 167 -7.39 3.91 -10.56
CA LEU A 167 -7.63 3.80 -11.99
C LEU A 167 -9.12 3.62 -12.23
N SER A 168 -9.76 4.67 -12.73
CA SER A 168 -11.21 4.74 -12.92
C SER A 168 -11.60 4.76 -14.40
N GLY A 169 -12.86 4.53 -14.67
CA GLY A 169 -13.43 4.62 -16.02
C GLY A 169 -14.68 3.76 -16.18
N ASP A 170 -15.37 3.98 -17.29
CA ASP A 170 -16.58 3.23 -17.64
C ASP A 170 -16.28 1.75 -17.89
N PRO A 171 -17.30 0.88 -17.85
CA PRO A 171 -17.14 -0.51 -18.26
C PRO A 171 -16.53 -0.61 -19.67
N GLU A 172 -15.58 -1.54 -19.84
CA GLU A 172 -14.86 -1.76 -21.11
C GLU A 172 -14.07 -0.54 -21.65
N ALA A 173 -13.83 0.48 -20.85
CA ALA A 173 -12.99 1.61 -21.26
C ALA A 173 -11.51 1.23 -21.44
N GLY A 174 -11.06 0.13 -20.82
CA GLY A 174 -9.67 -0.36 -20.93
C GLY A 174 -8.86 -0.18 -19.63
N LYS A 175 -9.52 -0.07 -18.47
CA LYS A 175 -8.85 0.01 -17.16
C LYS A 175 -7.88 -1.14 -16.93
N THR A 176 -8.38 -2.37 -17.03
CA THR A 176 -7.58 -3.60 -16.91
C THR A 176 -6.41 -3.60 -17.91
N LEU A 177 -6.67 -3.17 -19.16
CA LEU A 177 -5.64 -3.10 -20.19
C LEU A 177 -4.50 -2.13 -19.82
N LEU A 178 -4.84 -0.94 -19.30
CA LEU A 178 -3.84 0.04 -18.84
C LEU A 178 -3.03 -0.52 -17.66
N GLY A 179 -3.70 -1.15 -16.69
CA GLY A 179 -3.04 -1.81 -15.57
C GLY A 179 -2.09 -2.93 -16.02
N ILE A 180 -2.53 -3.80 -16.92
CA ILE A 180 -1.71 -4.89 -17.45
C ILE A 180 -0.50 -4.34 -18.23
N GLN A 181 -0.68 -3.30 -19.02
CA GLN A 181 0.45 -2.68 -19.75
C GLN A 181 1.50 -2.16 -18.78
N TYR A 182 1.10 -1.54 -17.67
CA TYR A 182 2.04 -1.13 -16.62
C TYR A 182 2.76 -2.34 -16.00
N ILE A 183 2.03 -3.40 -15.66
CA ILE A 183 2.63 -4.65 -15.15
C ILE A 183 3.67 -5.20 -16.13
N ILE A 184 3.33 -5.31 -17.41
CA ILE A 184 4.21 -5.86 -18.45
C ILE A 184 5.53 -5.08 -18.53
N ASN A 185 5.48 -3.76 -18.34
CA ASN A 185 6.69 -2.96 -18.29
C ASN A 185 7.45 -3.13 -16.96
N ALA A 186 6.77 -2.95 -15.84
CA ALA A 186 7.39 -2.95 -14.51
C ALA A 186 8.03 -4.30 -14.16
N GLN A 187 7.42 -5.44 -14.56
CA GLN A 187 7.93 -6.78 -14.25
C GLN A 187 9.28 -7.10 -14.90
N GLN A 188 9.75 -6.28 -15.82
CA GLN A 188 11.10 -6.45 -16.38
C GLN A 188 12.20 -6.21 -15.33
N LYS A 189 11.93 -5.35 -14.33
CA LYS A 189 12.90 -4.91 -13.32
C LYS A 189 12.46 -5.14 -11.88
N HIS A 190 11.15 -5.21 -11.63
CA HIS A 190 10.56 -5.28 -10.30
C HIS A 190 9.65 -6.49 -10.19
N LYS A 191 9.51 -7.04 -8.98
CA LYS A 191 8.46 -8.00 -8.69
C LYS A 191 7.12 -7.27 -8.59
N VAL A 192 6.13 -7.79 -9.29
CA VAL A 192 4.79 -7.20 -9.41
C VAL A 192 3.71 -8.23 -9.10
N THR A 193 2.57 -7.76 -8.63
CA THR A 193 1.42 -8.61 -8.31
C THR A 193 0.17 -8.09 -9.00
N TYR A 194 -0.58 -9.00 -9.60
CA TYR A 194 -1.90 -8.75 -10.14
C TYR A 194 -2.95 -9.56 -9.39
N PHE A 195 -3.82 -8.88 -8.66
CA PHE A 195 -5.03 -9.43 -8.06
C PHE A 195 -6.19 -9.27 -9.06
N GLY A 196 -6.41 -10.30 -9.86
CA GLY A 196 -7.36 -10.28 -10.97
C GLY A 196 -8.68 -10.94 -10.63
N PHE A 197 -9.51 -10.34 -9.80
CA PHE A 197 -10.75 -10.91 -9.29
C PHE A 197 -11.92 -10.97 -10.30
N GLU A 198 -11.76 -10.40 -11.50
CA GLU A 198 -12.78 -10.40 -12.54
C GLU A 198 -12.63 -11.55 -13.55
N PHE A 199 -11.42 -12.07 -13.73
CA PHE A 199 -11.11 -13.11 -14.71
C PHE A 199 -10.25 -14.20 -14.06
N SER A 200 -10.46 -15.46 -14.48
CA SER A 200 -9.61 -16.56 -14.03
C SER A 200 -8.17 -16.39 -14.52
N VAL A 201 -7.22 -16.85 -13.71
CA VAL A 201 -5.77 -16.86 -14.05
C VAL A 201 -5.57 -17.53 -15.41
N ARG A 202 -6.28 -18.64 -15.69
CA ARG A 202 -6.18 -19.33 -16.97
C ARG A 202 -6.47 -18.39 -18.16
N LYS A 203 -7.58 -17.65 -18.10
CA LYS A 203 -7.98 -16.72 -19.17
C LYS A 203 -6.98 -15.59 -19.33
N HIS A 204 -6.44 -15.09 -18.21
CA HIS A 204 -5.40 -14.06 -18.21
C HIS A 204 -4.13 -14.57 -18.91
N LEU A 205 -3.63 -15.75 -18.55
CA LEU A 205 -2.46 -16.37 -19.18
C LEU A 205 -2.67 -16.65 -20.67
N GLU A 206 -3.85 -17.19 -21.07
CA GLU A 206 -4.19 -17.40 -22.48
C GLU A 206 -4.11 -16.08 -23.27
N THR A 207 -4.62 -14.99 -22.68
CA THR A 207 -4.58 -13.66 -23.32
C THR A 207 -3.15 -13.17 -23.47
N LEU A 208 -2.32 -13.23 -22.42
CA LEU A 208 -0.95 -12.78 -22.48
C LEU A 208 -0.09 -13.62 -23.43
N ASN A 209 -0.26 -14.94 -23.42
CA ASN A 209 0.48 -15.86 -24.31
C ASN A 209 0.09 -15.73 -25.77
N SER A 210 -1.14 -15.25 -26.06
CA SER A 210 -1.58 -14.98 -27.44
C SER A 210 -0.98 -13.70 -28.02
N LYS A 211 -0.26 -12.91 -27.20
CA LYS A 211 0.35 -11.63 -27.56
C LYS A 211 1.85 -11.71 -27.43
N ASP A 212 2.55 -10.93 -28.20
CA ASP A 212 4.02 -10.85 -28.15
C ASP A 212 4.47 -9.97 -26.99
N PHE A 213 4.23 -10.46 -25.75
CA PHE A 213 4.71 -9.83 -24.53
C PHE A 213 5.92 -10.58 -23.97
N LYS A 214 6.96 -9.83 -23.66
CA LYS A 214 8.11 -10.36 -22.92
C LYS A 214 7.76 -10.45 -21.43
N ILE A 215 7.54 -11.68 -20.93
CA ILE A 215 7.18 -11.91 -19.53
C ILE A 215 8.37 -12.49 -18.76
N ASN A 216 8.77 -11.83 -17.68
CA ASN A 216 9.65 -12.39 -16.67
C ASN A 216 8.79 -13.17 -15.66
N LYS A 217 8.81 -14.49 -15.78
CA LYS A 217 7.91 -15.39 -15.02
C LYS A 217 8.15 -15.35 -13.50
N GLU A 218 9.35 -15.02 -13.08
CA GLU A 218 9.74 -14.96 -11.66
C GLU A 218 9.31 -13.65 -10.98
N ASN A 219 9.07 -12.61 -11.79
CA ASN A 219 8.69 -11.30 -11.28
C ASN A 219 7.19 -11.04 -11.32
N TYR A 220 6.38 -11.92 -11.89
CA TYR A 220 4.96 -11.70 -12.09
C TYR A 220 4.10 -12.70 -11.31
N PHE A 221 3.59 -12.29 -10.16
CA PHE A 221 2.65 -13.05 -9.34
C PHE A 221 1.21 -12.69 -9.70
N ILE A 222 0.33 -13.70 -9.77
CA ILE A 222 -1.09 -13.55 -10.12
C ILE A 222 -1.95 -14.31 -9.12
N ASP A 223 -3.00 -13.65 -8.62
CA ASP A 223 -4.05 -14.25 -7.78
C ASP A 223 -5.42 -13.83 -8.31
N ASP A 224 -6.36 -14.77 -8.43
CA ASP A 224 -7.74 -14.53 -8.90
C ASP A 224 -8.81 -14.81 -7.84
N LEU A 225 -8.40 -15.08 -6.58
CA LEU A 225 -9.31 -15.32 -5.47
C LEU A 225 -9.72 -14.00 -4.82
N SER A 226 -11.01 -13.65 -4.90
CA SER A 226 -11.53 -12.50 -4.14
C SER A 226 -11.47 -12.78 -2.64
N CYS A 227 -11.07 -11.80 -1.86
CA CYS A 227 -10.83 -11.94 -0.43
C CYS A 227 -11.40 -10.77 0.39
N GLU A 228 -11.47 -10.96 1.68
CA GLU A 228 -11.69 -9.88 2.64
C GLU A 228 -10.51 -8.91 2.65
N ILE A 229 -10.78 -7.66 2.99
CA ILE A 229 -9.75 -6.61 3.05
C ILE A 229 -8.57 -6.99 3.96
N ASN A 230 -8.82 -7.65 5.08
CA ASN A 230 -7.76 -8.09 6.00
C ASN A 230 -6.88 -9.20 5.40
N GLU A 231 -7.47 -10.13 4.65
CA GLU A 231 -6.74 -11.18 3.94
C GLU A 231 -5.88 -10.56 2.82
N LEU A 232 -6.44 -9.61 2.07
CA LEU A 232 -5.72 -8.88 1.03
C LEU A 232 -4.52 -8.12 1.63
N VAL A 233 -4.72 -7.44 2.76
CA VAL A 233 -3.65 -6.76 3.50
C VAL A 233 -2.55 -7.74 3.92
N ALA A 234 -2.91 -8.93 4.43
CA ALA A 234 -1.94 -9.95 4.83
C ALA A 234 -1.14 -10.47 3.64
N GLN A 235 -1.80 -10.72 2.49
CA GLN A 235 -1.14 -11.14 1.26
C GLN A 235 -0.18 -10.07 0.73
N ILE A 236 -0.63 -8.81 0.63
CA ILE A 236 0.23 -7.69 0.19
C ILE A 236 1.46 -7.57 1.10
N LYS A 237 1.28 -7.66 2.42
CA LYS A 237 2.41 -7.64 3.38
C LYS A 237 3.37 -8.81 3.18
N GLY A 238 2.86 -10.00 2.92
CA GLY A 238 3.67 -11.19 2.62
C GLY A 238 4.53 -10.98 1.37
N LEU A 239 3.88 -10.60 0.27
CA LEU A 239 4.55 -10.37 -1.01
C LEU A 239 5.52 -9.17 -0.99
N ALA A 240 5.19 -8.10 -0.26
CA ALA A 240 6.11 -6.98 -0.07
C ALA A 240 7.40 -7.38 0.67
N LYS A 241 7.36 -8.37 1.59
CA LYS A 241 8.56 -8.96 2.20
C LYS A 241 9.43 -9.73 1.18
N GLU A 242 8.81 -10.24 0.12
CA GLU A 242 9.49 -10.88 -1.01
C GLU A 242 9.95 -9.89 -2.08
N ASP A 243 9.92 -8.57 -1.74
CA ASP A 243 10.32 -7.44 -2.59
C ASP A 243 9.37 -7.13 -3.75
N HIS A 244 8.09 -7.47 -3.62
CA HIS A 244 7.07 -6.99 -4.56
C HIS A 244 6.83 -5.49 -4.36
N LYS A 245 6.90 -4.71 -5.43
CA LYS A 245 6.83 -3.23 -5.39
C LYS A 245 5.58 -2.64 -6.02
N LEU A 246 4.94 -3.35 -6.91
CA LEU A 246 3.73 -2.92 -7.60
C LEU A 246 2.63 -3.94 -7.42
N PHE A 247 1.47 -3.48 -6.95
CA PHE A 247 0.26 -4.27 -6.74
C PHE A 247 -0.88 -3.66 -7.54
N ILE A 248 -1.53 -4.42 -8.41
CA ILE A 248 -2.73 -3.99 -9.11
C ILE A 248 -3.89 -4.85 -8.65
N ILE A 249 -4.98 -4.23 -8.23
CA ILE A 249 -6.19 -4.87 -7.72
C ILE A 249 -7.35 -4.57 -8.67
N ASP A 250 -7.84 -5.60 -9.35
CA ASP A 250 -8.92 -5.52 -10.34
C ASP A 250 -10.08 -6.45 -9.94
N SER A 251 -11.12 -5.94 -9.24
CA SER A 251 -11.40 -4.55 -8.93
C SER A 251 -11.87 -4.37 -7.48
N GLN A 252 -11.96 -3.11 -7.04
CA GLN A 252 -12.49 -2.68 -5.73
C GLN A 252 -13.77 -3.41 -5.32
N MET A 253 -14.71 -3.62 -6.27
CA MET A 253 -16.02 -4.21 -5.99
C MET A 253 -15.95 -5.67 -5.51
N LYS A 254 -14.85 -6.35 -5.76
CA LYS A 254 -14.63 -7.74 -5.36
C LYS A 254 -13.99 -7.88 -3.98
N ILE A 255 -13.49 -6.79 -3.41
CA ILE A 255 -12.96 -6.77 -2.04
C ILE A 255 -14.15 -6.74 -1.08
N GLN A 256 -14.20 -7.69 -0.16
CA GLN A 256 -15.17 -7.70 0.93
C GLN A 256 -14.61 -6.94 2.13
N ALA A 257 -15.48 -6.24 2.86
CA ALA A 257 -15.11 -5.59 4.12
C ALA A 257 -16.27 -5.73 5.13
N PRO A 258 -15.99 -5.71 6.45
CA PRO A 258 -17.02 -5.88 7.48
C PRO A 258 -18.13 -4.84 7.38
N ILE A 259 -19.39 -5.29 7.24
CA ILE A 259 -20.57 -4.44 7.01
C ILE A 259 -21.32 -4.15 8.33
N VAL A 260 -21.15 -4.98 9.37
CA VAL A 260 -21.96 -4.91 10.60
C VAL A 260 -21.89 -3.52 11.23
N GLY A 261 -23.04 -2.86 11.32
CA GLY A 261 -23.18 -1.53 11.93
C GLY A 261 -22.66 -0.36 11.10
N ARG A 262 -22.32 -0.55 9.81
CA ARG A 262 -21.70 0.46 8.93
C ARG A 262 -22.54 0.71 7.68
N THR A 263 -22.47 1.93 7.18
CA THR A 263 -23.02 2.31 5.88
C THR A 263 -22.12 1.81 4.74
N ILE A 264 -22.65 1.72 3.54
CA ILE A 264 -21.87 1.36 2.33
C ILE A 264 -20.71 2.34 2.13
N GLU A 265 -20.93 3.64 2.36
CA GLU A 265 -19.88 4.66 2.24
C GLU A 265 -18.75 4.46 3.24
N GLU A 266 -19.05 4.09 4.47
CA GLU A 266 -18.04 3.79 5.50
C GLU A 266 -17.23 2.54 5.14
N VAL A 267 -17.90 1.48 4.67
CA VAL A 267 -17.26 0.25 4.22
C VAL A 267 -16.29 0.52 3.05
N GLU A 268 -16.74 1.29 2.07
CA GLU A 268 -15.87 1.65 0.94
C GLU A 268 -14.71 2.57 1.39
N THR A 269 -14.97 3.51 2.29
CA THR A 269 -13.92 4.38 2.85
C THR A 269 -12.82 3.58 3.53
N ILE A 270 -13.18 2.55 4.31
CA ILE A 270 -12.20 1.67 4.97
C ILE A 270 -11.26 1.02 3.96
N LYS A 271 -11.77 0.52 2.83
CA LYS A 271 -10.91 -0.09 1.79
C LYS A 271 -9.85 0.90 1.28
N PHE A 272 -10.27 2.13 0.93
CA PHE A 272 -9.35 3.14 0.42
C PHE A 272 -8.31 3.57 1.46
N THR A 273 -8.75 3.86 2.69
CA THR A 273 -7.85 4.28 3.78
C THR A 273 -6.85 3.17 4.10
N THR A 274 -7.33 1.94 4.25
CA THR A 274 -6.46 0.79 4.54
C THR A 274 -5.40 0.59 3.46
N LEU A 275 -5.77 0.63 2.18
CA LEU A 275 -4.83 0.44 1.08
C LEU A 275 -3.85 1.62 0.93
N ALA A 276 -4.29 2.86 1.19
CA ALA A 276 -3.43 4.03 1.16
C ALA A 276 -2.36 3.97 2.27
N ASP A 277 -2.77 3.65 3.49
CA ASP A 277 -1.86 3.49 4.63
C ASP A 277 -0.89 2.33 4.38
N LEU A 278 -1.39 1.21 3.83
CA LEU A 278 -0.56 0.06 3.51
C LEU A 278 0.51 0.39 2.47
N ALA A 279 0.13 1.08 1.39
CA ALA A 279 1.07 1.51 0.34
C ALA A 279 2.18 2.38 0.94
N LYS A 280 1.81 3.39 1.73
CA LYS A 280 2.75 4.31 2.38
C LYS A 280 3.71 3.59 3.33
N ARG A 281 3.21 2.65 4.13
CA ARG A 281 4.01 1.95 5.16
C ARG A 281 4.95 0.93 4.56
N LEU A 282 4.50 0.19 3.56
CA LEU A 282 5.33 -0.82 2.89
C LEU A 282 6.24 -0.24 1.80
N GLN A 283 6.07 1.07 1.49
CA GLN A 283 6.78 1.72 0.39
C GLN A 283 6.59 0.95 -0.93
N VAL A 284 5.32 0.68 -1.27
CA VAL A 284 4.91 0.00 -2.50
C VAL A 284 3.89 0.85 -3.26
N ILE A 285 3.71 0.59 -4.54
CA ILE A 285 2.64 1.18 -5.33
C ILE A 285 1.44 0.23 -5.29
N ILE A 286 0.27 0.74 -4.92
CA ILE A 286 -1.00 0.02 -5.03
C ILE A 286 -1.87 0.76 -6.05
N ILE A 287 -2.24 0.07 -7.13
CA ILE A 287 -3.21 0.55 -8.10
C ILE A 287 -4.53 -0.18 -7.86
N LEU A 288 -5.54 0.57 -7.50
CA LEU A 288 -6.89 0.05 -7.31
C LEU A 288 -7.78 0.43 -8.50
N ILE A 289 -8.24 -0.56 -9.24
CA ILE A 289 -9.20 -0.37 -10.32
C ILE A 289 -10.58 -0.21 -9.73
N ILE A 290 -11.25 0.90 -10.09
CA ILE A 290 -12.54 1.30 -9.55
C ILE A 290 -13.54 1.58 -10.68
N GLN A 291 -14.82 1.50 -10.36
CA GLN A 291 -15.89 2.00 -11.22
C GLN A 291 -16.29 3.42 -10.81
N ASN A 292 -16.70 4.21 -11.79
CA ASN A 292 -17.21 5.56 -11.54
C ASN A 292 -18.59 5.51 -10.91
N SER A 293 -18.90 6.48 -10.03
CA SER A 293 -20.26 6.71 -9.58
C SER A 293 -21.15 7.13 -10.76
N LYS A 294 -22.39 6.63 -10.79
CA LYS A 294 -23.35 7.04 -11.81
C LYS A 294 -23.74 8.52 -11.70
N ASN A 295 -23.69 9.08 -10.48
CA ASN A 295 -24.14 10.45 -10.18
C ASN A 295 -22.99 11.46 -10.15
N ASP A 296 -21.74 11.01 -10.00
CA ASP A 296 -20.56 11.87 -9.94
C ASP A 296 -19.40 11.16 -10.65
N SER A 297 -19.13 11.58 -11.86
CA SER A 297 -18.09 10.98 -12.68
C SER A 297 -16.67 11.20 -12.15
N TYR A 298 -16.50 12.10 -11.19
CA TYR A 298 -15.22 12.40 -10.56
C TYR A 298 -14.99 11.65 -9.24
N ALA A 299 -16.04 11.01 -8.69
CA ALA A 299 -15.95 10.26 -7.45
C ALA A 299 -15.95 8.75 -7.70
N PRO A 300 -15.18 7.98 -6.91
CA PRO A 300 -15.32 6.52 -6.86
C PRO A 300 -16.74 6.10 -6.49
N THR A 301 -17.18 4.96 -7.01
CA THR A 301 -18.47 4.40 -6.58
C THR A 301 -18.43 4.12 -5.07
N GLY A 302 -19.39 4.66 -4.35
CA GLY A 302 -19.63 4.40 -2.94
C GLY A 302 -18.88 5.27 -1.95
N SER A 303 -17.85 6.05 -2.33
CA SER A 303 -17.16 6.92 -1.38
C SER A 303 -16.51 8.15 -2.04
N ARG A 304 -16.98 9.34 -1.64
CA ARG A 304 -16.26 10.60 -1.97
C ARG A 304 -14.94 10.71 -1.23
N LYS A 305 -14.84 10.17 -0.01
CA LYS A 305 -13.61 10.19 0.79
C LYS A 305 -12.49 9.36 0.17
N GLY A 306 -12.81 8.28 -0.55
CA GLY A 306 -11.82 7.48 -1.25
C GLY A 306 -10.96 8.28 -2.23
N ALA A 307 -11.55 9.28 -2.91
CA ALA A 307 -10.81 10.19 -3.78
C ALA A 307 -9.78 11.05 -3.03
N HIS A 308 -10.01 11.37 -1.74
CA HIS A 308 -9.07 12.13 -0.92
C HIS A 308 -7.84 11.31 -0.55
N GLU A 309 -7.98 10.02 -0.29
CA GLU A 309 -6.90 9.13 0.09
C GLU A 309 -5.91 8.88 -1.06
N ALA A 310 -6.39 8.86 -2.29
CA ALA A 310 -5.55 8.64 -3.46
C ALA A 310 -4.45 9.71 -3.62
N HIS A 311 -3.27 9.26 -4.00
CA HIS A 311 -2.16 10.13 -4.40
C HIS A 311 -2.29 10.56 -5.86
N VAL A 312 -2.68 9.62 -6.73
CA VAL A 312 -2.93 9.85 -8.14
C VAL A 312 -4.29 9.28 -8.52
N MET A 313 -5.02 9.99 -9.38
CA MET A 313 -6.26 9.52 -9.97
C MET A 313 -6.16 9.56 -11.48
N ILE A 314 -6.24 8.40 -12.10
CA ILE A 314 -6.22 8.20 -13.55
C ILE A 314 -7.63 7.80 -13.97
N ARG A 315 -8.11 8.40 -15.04
CA ARG A 315 -9.38 8.05 -15.64
C ARG A 315 -9.19 7.69 -17.11
N ILE A 316 -9.77 6.57 -17.52
CA ILE A 316 -9.81 6.16 -18.92
C ILE A 316 -11.24 6.17 -19.43
N GLU A 317 -11.46 6.80 -20.58
CA GLU A 317 -12.77 6.97 -21.20
C GLU A 317 -12.76 6.50 -22.66
N LYS A 318 -13.91 5.97 -23.09
CA LYS A 318 -14.19 5.82 -24.53
C LYS A 318 -14.45 7.21 -25.12
N ILE A 319 -13.88 7.50 -26.27
CA ILE A 319 -14.18 8.75 -26.98
C ILE A 319 -15.56 8.64 -27.62
N LYS A 320 -16.41 9.65 -27.45
CA LYS A 320 -17.78 9.63 -28.00
C LYS A 320 -17.75 9.55 -29.50
N SER A 321 -18.60 8.69 -30.09
CA SER A 321 -18.66 8.49 -31.54
C SER A 321 -18.89 9.78 -32.35
N GLY A 322 -19.58 10.79 -31.75
CA GLY A 322 -19.78 12.09 -32.33
C GLY A 322 -18.49 12.91 -32.50
N GLU A 323 -17.48 12.66 -31.66
CA GLU A 323 -16.17 13.35 -31.72
C GLU A 323 -15.24 12.72 -32.76
N LEU A 324 -15.50 11.45 -33.14
CA LEU A 324 -14.71 10.67 -34.07
C LEU A 324 -15.40 10.51 -35.45
N LYS A 325 -16.30 11.42 -35.82
CA LYS A 325 -17.04 11.33 -37.09
C LYS A 325 -16.14 11.32 -38.34
N HIS A 326 -14.93 11.88 -38.23
CA HIS A 326 -13.92 11.86 -39.29
C HIS A 326 -13.36 10.47 -39.59
N ILE A 327 -13.39 9.56 -38.60
CA ILE A 327 -13.00 8.17 -38.78
C ILE A 327 -14.24 7.42 -39.31
N LYS A 328 -14.19 6.98 -40.57
CA LYS A 328 -15.32 6.33 -41.24
C LYS A 328 -15.61 4.93 -40.68
N ASP A 329 -14.57 4.17 -40.36
CA ASP A 329 -14.71 2.81 -39.83
C ASP A 329 -15.18 2.84 -38.36
N TYR A 330 -16.34 2.23 -38.12
CA TYR A 330 -16.94 2.13 -36.78
C TYR A 330 -16.07 1.30 -35.80
N ASN A 331 -15.45 0.22 -36.29
CA ASN A 331 -14.58 -0.62 -35.47
C ASN A 331 -13.32 0.14 -35.07
N GLU A 332 -12.78 0.95 -35.95
CA GLU A 332 -11.63 1.80 -35.65
C GLU A 332 -11.98 2.88 -34.61
N ARG A 333 -13.15 3.52 -34.71
CA ARG A 333 -13.63 4.47 -33.66
C ARG A 333 -13.66 3.82 -32.29
N GLY A 334 -14.08 2.55 -32.22
CA GLY A 334 -14.17 1.78 -30.97
C GLY A 334 -12.82 1.54 -30.28
N LYS A 335 -11.71 1.73 -30.97
CA LYS A 335 -10.36 1.53 -30.42
C LYS A 335 -9.79 2.76 -29.71
N HIS A 336 -10.37 3.95 -29.91
CA HIS A 336 -9.82 5.18 -29.34
C HIS A 336 -10.22 5.40 -27.90
N ARG A 337 -9.28 5.88 -27.10
CA ARG A 337 -9.43 6.15 -25.65
C ARG A 337 -8.85 7.52 -25.31
N LYS A 338 -9.37 8.08 -24.23
CA LYS A 338 -8.85 9.27 -23.60
C LYS A 338 -8.44 8.93 -22.18
N VAL A 339 -7.19 9.20 -21.83
CA VAL A 339 -6.65 9.04 -20.48
C VAL A 339 -6.46 10.42 -19.88
N LEU A 340 -7.01 10.62 -18.68
CA LEU A 340 -6.96 11.87 -17.94
C LEU A 340 -6.28 11.64 -16.60
N ILE A 341 -5.43 12.56 -16.21
CA ILE A 341 -4.91 12.64 -14.84
C ILE A 341 -5.74 13.68 -14.08
N LEU A 342 -6.66 13.20 -13.23
CA LEU A 342 -7.59 14.04 -12.47
C LEU A 342 -6.97 14.60 -11.21
N LYS A 343 -6.00 13.87 -10.64
CA LYS A 343 -5.29 14.22 -9.41
C LYS A 343 -3.88 13.66 -9.48
N ASN A 344 -2.92 14.45 -9.07
CA ASN A 344 -1.53 14.02 -8.97
C ASN A 344 -0.85 14.81 -7.83
N LYS A 345 -0.72 14.18 -6.66
CA LYS A 345 -0.05 14.78 -5.50
C LYS A 345 1.49 14.73 -5.63
N GLN A 346 2.02 13.89 -6.52
CA GLN A 346 3.45 13.74 -6.71
C GLN A 346 4.08 14.97 -7.38
N THR A 347 3.49 15.42 -8.48
CA THR A 347 4.02 16.56 -9.25
C THR A 347 3.08 17.76 -9.33
N GLY A 348 1.81 17.59 -8.95
CA GLY A 348 0.76 18.59 -9.14
C GLY A 348 0.26 18.72 -10.59
N LEU A 349 0.89 18.04 -11.54
CA LEU A 349 0.54 18.13 -12.95
C LEU A 349 -0.69 17.29 -13.27
N GLN A 350 -1.55 17.85 -14.08
CA GLN A 350 -2.72 17.20 -14.67
C GLN A 350 -2.61 17.23 -16.19
N GLY A 351 -3.31 16.34 -16.87
CA GLY A 351 -3.25 16.31 -18.33
C GLY A 351 -4.22 15.32 -18.94
N ILE A 352 -4.29 15.38 -20.25
CA ILE A 352 -5.13 14.52 -21.08
C ILE A 352 -4.28 14.03 -22.25
N GLN A 353 -4.35 12.74 -22.53
CA GLN A 353 -3.71 12.12 -23.68
C GLN A 353 -4.69 11.18 -24.37
N PHE A 354 -4.61 11.16 -25.69
CA PHE A 354 -5.37 10.25 -26.52
C PHE A 354 -4.56 9.00 -26.83
N PHE A 355 -5.27 7.87 -26.87
CA PHE A 355 -4.69 6.56 -27.13
C PHE A 355 -5.52 5.79 -28.14
N ARG A 356 -4.87 4.91 -28.87
CA ARG A 356 -5.49 3.89 -29.69
C ARG A 356 -5.14 2.50 -29.15
N ILE A 357 -6.13 1.64 -29.01
CA ILE A 357 -5.88 0.23 -28.66
C ILE A 357 -5.41 -0.48 -29.92
N ASN A 358 -4.20 -1.00 -29.87
CA ASN A 358 -3.61 -1.81 -30.91
C ASN A 358 -3.00 -3.06 -30.29
N ASP A 359 -3.44 -4.22 -30.72
CA ASP A 359 -2.96 -5.52 -30.28
C ASP A 359 -2.77 -5.63 -28.75
N TYR A 360 -3.84 -5.35 -28.00
CA TYR A 360 -3.84 -5.37 -26.54
C TYR A 360 -2.88 -4.37 -25.85
N ARG A 361 -2.56 -3.29 -26.53
CA ARG A 361 -1.75 -2.17 -26.02
C ARG A 361 -2.45 -0.85 -26.25
N LEU A 362 -2.27 0.08 -25.32
CA LEU A 362 -2.63 1.48 -25.49
C LEU A 362 -1.42 2.20 -26.09
N CYS A 363 -1.55 2.59 -27.35
CA CYS A 363 -0.55 3.36 -28.07
C CYS A 363 -0.95 4.83 -28.04
N GLU A 364 -0.04 5.72 -27.69
CA GLU A 364 -0.28 7.16 -27.72
C GLU A 364 -0.51 7.63 -29.14
N VAL A 365 -1.48 8.52 -29.29
CA VAL A 365 -1.73 9.23 -30.53
C VAL A 365 -1.60 10.74 -30.27
N SER A 366 -1.63 11.57 -31.31
CA SER A 366 -1.42 13.02 -31.16
C SER A 366 -2.20 13.63 -29.97
N THR A 367 -1.54 14.51 -29.22
CA THR A 367 -2.12 15.25 -28.10
C THR A 367 -3.16 16.28 -28.53
N ASN A 368 -3.17 16.66 -29.82
CA ASN A 368 -4.07 17.67 -30.32
C ASN A 368 -5.18 17.04 -31.17
N TYR A 369 -6.38 16.98 -30.58
CA TYR A 369 -7.56 16.43 -31.24
C TYR A 369 -7.86 17.11 -32.59
N ARG A 370 -7.41 18.40 -32.81
CA ARG A 370 -7.49 19.09 -34.10
C ARG A 370 -6.46 18.56 -35.10
N GLU A 371 -5.28 18.14 -34.64
CA GLU A 371 -4.23 17.54 -35.50
C GLU A 371 -4.63 16.15 -35.96
N LEU A 372 -5.32 15.35 -35.15
CA LEU A 372 -5.95 14.10 -35.60
C LEU A 372 -6.95 14.31 -36.76
N LYS A 373 -7.55 15.50 -36.84
CA LYS A 373 -8.45 15.87 -37.97
C LYS A 373 -7.72 16.24 -39.27
N GLU A 374 -6.48 16.71 -39.17
CA GLU A 374 -5.71 17.19 -40.32
C GLU A 374 -4.78 16.12 -40.89
N ASN A 375 -4.18 15.26 -40.04
CA ASN A 375 -3.22 14.24 -40.46
C ASN A 375 -3.84 12.94 -40.99
N ASP A 376 -5.11 12.65 -40.69
CA ASP A 376 -5.81 11.47 -41.22
C ASP A 376 -6.40 11.70 -42.64
N PHE A 377 -6.16 12.87 -43.24
CA PHE A 377 -6.64 13.23 -44.57
C PHE A 377 -5.55 13.43 -45.63
N SER A 378 -4.28 13.16 -45.29
CA SER A 378 -3.17 13.15 -46.24
C SER A 378 -2.87 11.75 -46.70
N ASP A 379 -3.64 11.29 -47.72
CA ASP A 379 -3.25 10.33 -48.75
C ASP A 379 -3.06 11.09 -50.06
#